data_85a254310180c36f940e6694a4a20a64
#
_entry.id   85a254310180c36f940e6694a4a20a64
#
_cell.length_a   1.000
_cell.length_b   1.000
_cell.length_c   1.000
_cell.angle_alpha   90.00
_cell.angle_beta   90.00
_cell.angle_gamma   90.00
#
_symmetry.space_group_name_H-M   'P 1'
#
loop_
_entity.id
_entity.type
_entity.pdbx_description
1 polymer ?
#
loop_
_entity_poly.entity_id
_entity_poly.type
_entity_poly.pdbx_seq_one_letter_code
_entity_poly.pdbx_strand_id
1 'polypeptide(L)'
;MPITPTPKIWMNGELVDWDKAQVHVLTHTLHYGTGVFEGIRAYETADGPAVFRLTDHIRRLFSSAQIMGMEIPYTVDELVAATKETVASTGLESCYIRPLAYYGYGEMGLNTLPCSVDVSIACWPWGAYLGDDAVEKGVRMKISSWTRHDHNTMPPASKTTGNYVNSSLAKVEALKAGYDEAIMLAPNGLVAECTGENIFVARQGKLLTPPISAGALEGITQNSVSTIAADLGFEVVVDNLARSDLYIAEEAFVCGTAAEVSSINSVDDRNIPCPGPMTSAIAETYHQAIRGKDPRYAHWCEHAS
;
A
#
# COMPACT_ATOMS: atom_id res chain seq x y z
N MET A 1 -15.55 0.62 -2.76
CA MET A 1 -16.15 -0.72 -2.99
C MET A 1 -16.74 -1.24 -1.69
N PRO A 2 -17.98 -1.78 -1.67
CA PRO A 2 -18.53 -2.44 -0.49
C PRO A 2 -17.69 -3.69 -0.16
N ILE A 3 -17.54 -3.97 1.14
CA ILE A 3 -16.84 -5.17 1.59
C ILE A 3 -17.79 -6.36 1.48
N THR A 4 -17.33 -7.45 0.86
CA THR A 4 -18.03 -8.74 0.85
C THR A 4 -17.48 -9.58 1.99
N PRO A 5 -18.30 -9.99 2.97
CA PRO A 5 -17.85 -10.82 4.08
C PRO A 5 -17.26 -12.16 3.62
N THR A 6 -16.27 -12.64 4.36
CA THR A 6 -15.72 -14.00 4.25
C THR A 6 -16.06 -14.79 5.51
N PRO A 7 -15.89 -16.11 5.55
CA PRO A 7 -16.33 -16.90 6.70
C PRO A 7 -15.64 -16.52 8.02
N LYS A 8 -14.36 -16.19 7.97
CA LYS A 8 -13.51 -16.01 9.16
C LYS A 8 -12.62 -14.79 9.09
N ILE A 9 -12.30 -14.26 10.27
CA ILE A 9 -11.22 -13.29 10.53
C ILE A 9 -10.30 -13.89 11.60
N TRP A 10 -8.99 -13.85 11.42
CA TRP A 10 -8.08 -14.20 12.49
C TRP A 10 -7.98 -13.02 13.47
N MET A 11 -8.14 -13.28 14.76
CA MET A 11 -8.13 -12.27 15.81
C MET A 11 -7.51 -12.84 17.09
N ASN A 12 -6.41 -12.24 17.54
CA ASN A 12 -5.73 -12.58 18.78
C ASN A 12 -5.44 -14.09 18.97
N GLY A 13 -5.02 -14.79 17.92
CA GLY A 13 -4.59 -16.18 18.00
C GLY A 13 -5.60 -17.20 17.48
N GLU A 14 -6.81 -16.79 17.11
CA GLU A 14 -7.85 -17.72 16.64
C GLU A 14 -8.66 -17.19 15.45
N LEU A 15 -9.24 -18.09 14.66
CA LEU A 15 -10.18 -17.76 13.58
C LEU A 15 -11.59 -17.61 14.16
N VAL A 16 -12.07 -16.38 14.24
CA VAL A 16 -13.44 -16.06 14.66
C VAL A 16 -14.38 -15.90 13.46
N ASP A 17 -15.68 -16.08 13.66
CA ASP A 17 -16.67 -15.77 12.63
C ASP A 17 -16.62 -14.28 12.29
N TRP A 18 -16.87 -13.92 11.03
CA TRP A 18 -16.83 -12.54 10.55
C TRP A 18 -17.56 -11.54 11.45
N ASP A 19 -18.81 -11.88 11.81
CA ASP A 19 -19.66 -10.99 12.61
C ASP A 19 -19.22 -10.89 14.08
N LYS A 20 -18.35 -11.78 14.53
CA LYS A 20 -17.81 -11.78 15.91
C LYS A 20 -16.51 -10.98 16.04
N ALA A 21 -15.88 -10.61 14.92
CA ALA A 21 -14.66 -9.76 14.92
C ALA A 21 -15.04 -8.31 15.27
N GLN A 22 -15.32 -8.04 16.54
CA GLN A 22 -15.79 -6.76 17.05
C GLN A 22 -14.81 -6.21 18.09
N VAL A 23 -14.73 -4.89 18.18
CA VAL A 23 -13.95 -4.18 19.19
C VAL A 23 -14.85 -3.26 20.00
N HIS A 24 -14.51 -3.02 21.25
CA HIS A 24 -15.23 -2.11 22.10
C HIS A 24 -15.08 -0.66 21.61
N VAL A 25 -16.13 0.16 21.73
CA VAL A 25 -16.10 1.57 21.29
C VAL A 25 -15.00 2.40 21.96
N LEU A 26 -14.56 2.02 23.16
CA LEU A 26 -13.44 2.64 23.88
C LEU A 26 -12.08 1.98 23.58
N THR A 27 -11.95 1.22 22.52
CA THR A 27 -10.66 0.76 22.01
C THR A 27 -9.78 1.97 21.69
N HIS A 28 -8.59 2.01 22.25
CA HIS A 28 -7.71 3.19 22.22
C HIS A 28 -7.45 3.70 20.80
N THR A 29 -7.18 2.81 19.87
CA THR A 29 -6.88 3.17 18.46
C THR A 29 -8.04 3.88 17.77
N LEU A 30 -9.31 3.62 18.14
CA LEU A 30 -10.48 4.30 17.56
C LEU A 30 -10.52 5.79 17.89
N HIS A 31 -9.91 6.20 18.99
CA HIS A 31 -9.90 7.59 19.44
C HIS A 31 -8.63 8.35 19.03
N TYR A 32 -7.50 7.65 18.95
CA TYR A 32 -6.18 8.30 18.81
C TYR A 32 -5.41 7.86 17.56
N GLY A 33 -5.94 6.95 16.74
CA GLY A 33 -5.27 6.49 15.51
C GLY A 33 -4.00 5.70 15.76
N THR A 34 -3.87 5.06 16.92
CA THR A 34 -2.69 4.36 17.40
C THR A 34 -2.69 2.88 17.04
N GLY A 35 -2.80 2.60 15.76
CA GLY A 35 -2.66 1.27 15.18
C GLY A 35 -1.71 1.29 14.00
N VAL A 36 -1.17 0.14 13.63
CA VAL A 36 -0.37 -0.06 12.42
C VAL A 36 -0.98 -1.17 11.59
N PHE A 37 -0.91 -1.05 10.27
CA PHE A 37 -1.58 -2.02 9.40
C PHE A 37 -0.79 -2.30 8.13
N GLU A 38 -1.16 -3.38 7.47
CA GLU A 38 -0.69 -3.68 6.13
C GLU A 38 -1.84 -3.80 5.13
N GLY A 39 -1.49 -3.64 3.87
CA GLY A 39 -2.33 -3.98 2.75
C GLY A 39 -1.57 -4.94 1.87
N ILE A 40 -2.07 -6.17 1.74
CA ILE A 40 -1.42 -7.27 1.03
C ILE A 40 -2.42 -7.85 0.06
N ARG A 41 -1.97 -8.52 -0.99
CA ARG A 41 -2.85 -9.26 -1.91
C ARG A 41 -2.38 -10.70 -2.08
N ALA A 42 -3.35 -11.59 -2.10
CA ALA A 42 -3.19 -12.92 -2.67
C ALA A 42 -3.71 -12.92 -4.10
N TYR A 43 -3.03 -13.63 -4.97
CA TYR A 43 -3.39 -13.79 -6.38
C TYR A 43 -3.51 -15.25 -6.74
N GLU A 44 -4.43 -15.55 -7.66
CA GLU A 44 -4.53 -16.85 -8.29
C GLU A 44 -3.24 -17.20 -9.04
N THR A 45 -2.71 -18.39 -8.77
CA THR A 45 -1.58 -18.98 -9.48
C THR A 45 -1.91 -20.40 -9.94
N ALA A 46 -1.02 -21.03 -10.71
CA ALA A 46 -1.20 -22.41 -11.16
C ALA A 46 -1.27 -23.43 -9.99
N ASP A 47 -0.64 -23.09 -8.87
CA ASP A 47 -0.53 -23.96 -7.67
C ASP A 47 -1.45 -23.49 -6.53
N GLY A 48 -2.51 -22.70 -6.84
CA GLY A 48 -3.44 -22.13 -5.90
C GLY A 48 -3.10 -20.70 -5.48
N PRO A 49 -3.82 -20.13 -4.49
CA PRO A 49 -3.61 -18.75 -4.07
C PRO A 49 -2.23 -18.54 -3.46
N ALA A 50 -1.51 -17.52 -3.95
CA ALA A 50 -0.22 -17.12 -3.41
C ALA A 50 -0.26 -15.67 -2.95
N VAL A 51 0.25 -15.42 -1.75
CA VAL A 51 0.37 -14.08 -1.18
C VAL A 51 1.65 -13.42 -1.67
N PHE A 52 1.52 -12.28 -2.33
CA PHE A 52 2.68 -11.59 -2.90
C PHE A 52 3.49 -10.90 -1.80
N ARG A 53 4.76 -11.31 -1.64
CA ARG A 53 5.74 -10.77 -0.69
C ARG A 53 5.23 -10.70 0.77
N LEU A 54 4.53 -11.74 1.20
CA LEU A 54 3.89 -11.80 2.52
C LEU A 54 4.87 -11.50 3.65
N THR A 55 5.99 -12.19 3.67
CA THR A 55 7.01 -12.05 4.74
C THR A 55 7.54 -10.61 4.81
N ASP A 56 7.75 -9.94 3.68
CA ASP A 56 8.20 -8.54 3.64
C ASP A 56 7.15 -7.59 4.21
N HIS A 57 5.88 -7.80 3.88
CA HIS A 57 4.77 -7.03 4.44
C HIS A 57 4.65 -7.21 5.95
N ILE A 58 4.75 -8.43 6.46
CA ILE A 58 4.69 -8.68 7.91
C ILE A 58 5.90 -8.04 8.60
N ARG A 59 7.11 -8.14 8.04
CA ARG A 59 8.28 -7.42 8.58
C ARG A 59 8.07 -5.91 8.63
N ARG A 60 7.45 -5.31 7.59
CA ARG A 60 7.13 -3.89 7.59
C ARG A 60 6.05 -3.53 8.63
N LEU A 61 5.09 -4.41 8.90
CA LEU A 61 4.14 -4.25 10.01
C LEU A 61 4.89 -4.11 11.35
N PHE A 62 5.86 -5.00 11.59
CA PHE A 62 6.71 -4.94 12.81
C PHE A 62 7.58 -3.67 12.84
N SER A 63 8.15 -3.25 11.72
CA SER A 63 8.90 -1.98 11.63
C SER A 63 8.00 -0.78 11.94
N SER A 64 6.78 -0.77 11.44
CA SER A 64 5.78 0.27 11.74
C SER A 64 5.41 0.28 13.22
N ALA A 65 5.22 -0.90 13.83
CA ALA A 65 4.95 -1.04 15.25
C ALA A 65 6.13 -0.55 16.11
N GLN A 66 7.35 -0.91 15.74
CA GLN A 66 8.57 -0.47 16.45
C GLN A 66 8.71 1.06 16.42
N ILE A 67 8.44 1.72 15.30
CA ILE A 67 8.44 3.19 15.19
C ILE A 67 7.40 3.80 16.16
N MET A 68 6.25 3.14 16.34
CA MET A 68 5.19 3.58 17.26
C MET A 68 5.41 3.17 18.73
N GLY A 69 6.52 2.48 19.04
CA GLY A 69 6.77 1.93 20.38
C GLY A 69 5.79 0.83 20.77
N MET A 70 5.21 0.12 19.80
CA MET A 70 4.24 -0.95 19.99
C MET A 70 4.95 -2.31 19.92
N GLU A 71 4.73 -3.15 20.91
CA GLU A 71 5.22 -4.53 20.94
C GLU A 71 4.09 -5.48 20.50
N ILE A 72 4.19 -6.02 19.30
CA ILE A 72 3.26 -7.03 18.79
C ILE A 72 3.50 -8.34 19.53
N PRO A 73 2.46 -8.97 20.17
CA PRO A 73 2.63 -10.16 21.01
C PRO A 73 2.76 -11.47 20.21
N TYR A 74 3.31 -11.39 19.00
CA TYR A 74 3.55 -12.49 18.07
C TYR A 74 4.90 -12.30 17.38
N THR A 75 5.43 -13.37 16.83
CA THR A 75 6.59 -13.32 15.93
C THR A 75 6.17 -13.07 14.47
N VAL A 76 7.13 -12.71 13.62
CA VAL A 76 6.91 -12.59 12.17
C VAL A 76 6.38 -13.90 11.58
N ASP A 77 6.99 -15.04 11.95
CA ASP A 77 6.62 -16.35 11.41
C ASP A 77 5.20 -16.77 11.84
N GLU A 78 4.79 -16.46 13.08
CA GLU A 78 3.42 -16.70 13.54
C GLU A 78 2.40 -15.88 12.76
N LEU A 79 2.67 -14.60 12.49
CA LEU A 79 1.74 -13.78 11.70
C LEU A 79 1.74 -14.14 10.20
N VAL A 80 2.87 -14.61 9.66
CA VAL A 80 2.92 -15.19 8.30
C VAL A 80 2.03 -16.43 8.23
N ALA A 81 2.16 -17.36 9.20
CA ALA A 81 1.33 -18.57 9.27
C ALA A 81 -0.16 -18.23 9.45
N ALA A 82 -0.49 -17.32 10.39
CA ALA A 82 -1.85 -16.85 10.62
C ALA A 82 -2.47 -16.19 9.37
N THR A 83 -1.66 -15.45 8.60
CA THR A 83 -2.13 -14.84 7.35
C THR A 83 -2.46 -15.92 6.31
N LYS A 84 -1.61 -16.92 6.13
CA LYS A 84 -1.86 -18.05 5.22
C LYS A 84 -3.10 -18.84 5.62
N GLU A 85 -3.24 -19.15 6.91
CA GLU A 85 -4.43 -19.80 7.46
C GLU A 85 -5.70 -18.99 7.18
N THR A 86 -5.65 -17.67 7.38
CA THR A 86 -6.79 -16.79 7.13
C THR A 86 -7.17 -16.81 5.65
N VAL A 87 -6.19 -16.69 4.73
CA VAL A 87 -6.43 -16.76 3.28
C VAL A 87 -7.08 -18.11 2.92
N ALA A 88 -6.51 -19.23 3.39
CA ALA A 88 -7.04 -20.57 3.12
C ALA A 88 -8.49 -20.72 3.62
N SER A 89 -8.83 -20.13 4.78
CA SER A 89 -10.18 -20.18 5.35
C SER A 89 -11.26 -19.47 4.51
N THR A 90 -10.85 -18.58 3.59
CA THR A 90 -11.79 -17.85 2.72
C THR A 90 -12.30 -18.67 1.54
N GLY A 91 -11.52 -19.63 1.06
CA GLY A 91 -11.77 -20.36 -0.19
C GLY A 91 -11.62 -19.49 -1.45
N LEU A 92 -11.03 -18.31 -1.36
CA LEU A 92 -10.85 -17.38 -2.48
C LEU A 92 -9.50 -17.65 -3.19
N GLU A 93 -9.50 -17.64 -4.52
CA GLU A 93 -8.28 -17.70 -5.33
C GLU A 93 -7.48 -16.39 -5.32
N SER A 94 -8.17 -15.26 -5.11
CA SER A 94 -7.56 -13.95 -4.99
C SER A 94 -8.30 -13.12 -3.94
N CYS A 95 -7.56 -12.42 -3.09
CA CYS A 95 -8.18 -11.57 -2.06
C CYS A 95 -7.25 -10.43 -1.63
N TYR A 96 -7.84 -9.41 -1.01
CA TYR A 96 -7.12 -8.41 -0.25
C TYR A 96 -7.00 -8.87 1.20
N ILE A 97 -5.85 -8.60 1.81
CA ILE A 97 -5.50 -9.03 3.16
C ILE A 97 -5.13 -7.79 3.97
N ARG A 98 -5.73 -7.63 5.15
CA ARG A 98 -5.53 -6.50 6.05
C ARG A 98 -5.09 -6.98 7.43
N PRO A 99 -3.78 -7.17 7.66
CA PRO A 99 -3.26 -7.26 9.01
C PRO A 99 -3.35 -5.89 9.71
N LEU A 100 -3.75 -5.89 10.97
CA LEU A 100 -3.86 -4.70 11.81
C LEU A 100 -3.39 -5.06 13.21
N ALA A 101 -2.40 -4.34 13.75
CA ALA A 101 -2.02 -4.37 15.15
C ALA A 101 -2.37 -3.01 15.77
N TYR A 102 -2.99 -3.01 16.95
CA TYR A 102 -3.55 -1.79 17.51
C TYR A 102 -3.60 -1.82 19.03
N TYR A 103 -3.49 -0.66 19.65
CA TYR A 103 -3.74 -0.53 21.09
C TYR A 103 -5.23 -0.74 21.37
N GLY A 104 -5.51 -1.75 22.19
CA GLY A 104 -6.82 -2.31 22.47
C GLY A 104 -7.63 -1.52 23.51
N TYR A 105 -8.57 -2.24 24.11
CA TYR A 105 -9.46 -1.72 25.16
C TYR A 105 -8.82 -1.87 26.55
N GLY A 106 -9.09 -0.92 27.44
CA GLY A 106 -8.72 -0.99 28.86
C GLY A 106 -8.19 0.34 29.40
N GLU A 107 -7.38 1.05 28.63
CA GLU A 107 -6.79 2.33 29.03
C GLU A 107 -7.15 3.45 28.05
N MET A 108 -7.31 4.65 28.57
CA MET A 108 -7.59 5.85 27.77
C MET A 108 -6.60 6.96 28.14
N GLY A 109 -6.38 7.87 27.21
CA GLY A 109 -5.41 8.97 27.34
C GLY A 109 -4.20 8.73 26.43
N LEU A 110 -3.23 9.64 26.46
CA LEU A 110 -2.11 9.65 25.51
C LEU A 110 -0.95 8.71 25.88
N ASN A 111 -0.96 8.16 27.09
CA ASN A 111 0.03 7.18 27.52
C ASN A 111 -0.39 5.78 27.06
N THR A 112 0.30 5.27 26.04
CA THR A 112 0.02 3.94 25.47
C THR A 112 0.73 2.79 26.21
N LEU A 113 1.66 3.07 27.12
CA LEU A 113 2.47 2.04 27.78
C LEU A 113 1.66 0.96 28.53
N PRO A 114 0.52 1.28 29.18
CA PRO A 114 -0.30 0.26 29.83
C PRO A 114 -1.32 -0.41 28.91
N CYS A 115 -1.44 0.03 27.63
CA CYS A 115 -2.43 -0.52 26.70
C CYS A 115 -2.03 -1.92 26.22
N SER A 116 -3.01 -2.83 26.15
CA SER A 116 -2.82 -4.10 25.45
C SER A 116 -2.68 -3.87 23.94
N VAL A 117 -1.98 -4.78 23.27
CA VAL A 117 -1.90 -4.80 21.80
C VAL A 117 -2.73 -5.98 21.30
N ASP A 118 -3.73 -5.67 20.50
CA ASP A 118 -4.55 -6.64 19.79
C ASP A 118 -4.11 -6.74 18.34
N VAL A 119 -4.28 -7.93 17.73
CA VAL A 119 -3.93 -8.17 16.31
C VAL A 119 -5.10 -8.84 15.60
N SER A 120 -5.41 -8.37 14.39
CA SER A 120 -6.39 -9.00 13.52
C SER A 120 -5.89 -9.11 12.09
N ILE A 121 -6.35 -10.14 11.36
CA ILE A 121 -6.06 -10.34 9.94
C ILE A 121 -7.40 -10.64 9.26
N ALA A 122 -7.86 -9.74 8.42
CA ALA A 122 -9.08 -9.89 7.65
C ALA A 122 -8.75 -10.05 6.16
N CYS A 123 -9.52 -10.92 5.47
CA CYS A 123 -9.40 -11.13 4.02
C CYS A 123 -10.77 -10.94 3.37
N TRP A 124 -10.81 -10.32 2.18
CA TRP A 124 -12.05 -10.15 1.41
C TRP A 124 -11.76 -10.02 -0.09
N PRO A 125 -12.74 -10.33 -0.96
CA PRO A 125 -12.61 -10.09 -2.40
C PRO A 125 -12.36 -8.61 -2.69
N TRP A 126 -11.41 -8.32 -3.58
CA TRP A 126 -11.05 -6.95 -3.94
C TRP A 126 -10.80 -6.83 -5.44
N GLY A 127 -11.46 -5.90 -6.11
CA GLY A 127 -11.23 -5.56 -7.50
C GLY A 127 -10.09 -4.53 -7.70
N ALA A 128 -10.00 -3.98 -8.90
CA ALA A 128 -9.03 -2.93 -9.21
C ALA A 128 -9.37 -1.62 -8.49
N TYR A 129 -8.42 -1.09 -7.72
CA TYR A 129 -8.62 0.12 -6.89
C TYR A 129 -8.86 1.38 -7.72
N LEU A 130 -8.10 1.57 -8.80
CA LEU A 130 -8.19 2.72 -9.70
C LEU A 130 -8.98 2.42 -11.00
N GLY A 131 -9.61 1.23 -11.09
CA GLY A 131 -10.34 0.76 -12.25
C GLY A 131 -9.56 -0.26 -13.09
N ASP A 132 -10.29 -1.16 -13.75
CA ASP A 132 -9.70 -2.26 -14.52
C ASP A 132 -8.87 -1.77 -15.72
N ASP A 133 -9.19 -0.59 -16.24
CA ASP A 133 -8.52 0.02 -17.40
C ASP A 133 -7.41 1.01 -17.00
N ALA A 134 -7.03 1.11 -15.72
CA ALA A 134 -6.12 2.15 -15.23
C ALA A 134 -4.71 2.10 -15.84
N VAL A 135 -4.25 0.93 -16.30
CA VAL A 135 -2.98 0.82 -17.03
C VAL A 135 -3.09 1.45 -18.41
N GLU A 136 -4.17 1.18 -19.15
CA GLU A 136 -4.36 1.59 -20.55
C GLU A 136 -4.86 3.04 -20.66
N LYS A 137 -5.88 3.40 -19.87
CA LYS A 137 -6.52 4.72 -19.93
C LYS A 137 -5.79 5.75 -19.08
N GLY A 138 -5.08 5.29 -18.06
CA GLY A 138 -4.43 6.12 -17.07
C GLY A 138 -5.43 6.84 -16.16
N VAL A 139 -4.90 7.39 -15.06
CA VAL A 139 -5.65 8.15 -14.06
C VAL A 139 -5.31 9.64 -14.12
N ARG A 140 -6.30 10.47 -13.80
CA ARG A 140 -6.14 11.92 -13.70
C ARG A 140 -5.73 12.26 -12.27
N MET A 141 -4.57 12.91 -12.12
CA MET A 141 -3.99 13.25 -10.83
C MET A 141 -4.13 14.75 -10.53
N LYS A 142 -4.43 15.05 -9.28
CA LYS A 142 -4.37 16.42 -8.76
C LYS A 142 -3.23 16.56 -7.78
N ILE A 143 -2.44 17.62 -7.85
CA ILE A 143 -1.57 17.97 -6.75
C ILE A 143 -2.43 18.58 -5.65
N SER A 144 -2.49 17.90 -4.49
CA SER A 144 -3.31 18.31 -3.35
C SER A 144 -2.84 19.63 -2.73
N SER A 145 -3.78 20.39 -2.17
CA SER A 145 -3.46 21.50 -1.28
C SER A 145 -2.99 21.04 0.10
N TRP A 146 -3.30 19.78 0.48
CA TRP A 146 -2.82 19.17 1.70
C TRP A 146 -1.37 18.74 1.57
N THR A 147 -0.52 19.19 2.48
CA THR A 147 0.89 18.79 2.54
C THR A 147 1.02 17.44 3.23
N ARG A 148 1.90 16.58 2.73
CA ARG A 148 2.29 15.34 3.42
C ARG A 148 2.93 15.68 4.75
N HIS A 149 2.61 14.93 5.81
CA HIS A 149 3.16 15.20 7.14
C HIS A 149 4.68 15.01 7.19
N ASP A 150 5.31 15.82 8.03
CA ASP A 150 6.75 15.79 8.26
C ASP A 150 7.16 14.60 9.12
N HIS A 151 8.40 14.11 8.93
CA HIS A 151 8.98 12.98 9.66
C HIS A 151 8.97 13.17 11.18
N ASN A 152 9.07 14.43 11.65
CA ASN A 152 9.08 14.78 13.07
C ASN A 152 7.69 15.18 13.60
N THR A 153 6.66 15.11 12.77
CA THR A 153 5.26 15.32 13.16
C THR A 153 4.54 13.99 13.31
N MET A 154 4.51 13.22 12.24
CA MET A 154 3.98 11.85 12.20
C MET A 154 4.83 11.06 11.19
N PRO A 155 5.63 10.08 11.61
CA PRO A 155 6.63 9.44 10.74
C PRO A 155 5.96 8.74 9.54
N PRO A 156 6.21 9.19 8.28
CA PRO A 156 5.63 8.56 7.08
C PRO A 156 6.12 7.12 6.85
N ALA A 157 7.29 6.78 7.41
CA ALA A 157 7.86 5.44 7.35
C ALA A 157 7.04 4.39 8.12
N SER A 158 6.16 4.82 9.05
CA SER A 158 5.23 3.93 9.74
C SER A 158 3.87 3.93 9.04
N LYS A 159 3.38 2.75 8.69
CA LYS A 159 2.03 2.56 8.13
C LYS A 159 0.98 2.59 9.25
N THR A 160 0.86 3.77 9.87
CA THR A 160 0.01 4.01 11.05
C THR A 160 -1.40 4.43 10.63
N THR A 161 -2.42 3.93 11.32
CA THR A 161 -3.84 4.27 11.03
C THR A 161 -4.10 5.77 11.06
N GLY A 162 -3.53 6.50 12.01
CA GLY A 162 -3.64 7.95 12.14
C GLY A 162 -3.06 8.73 10.95
N ASN A 163 -2.01 8.24 10.31
CA ASN A 163 -1.39 8.88 9.15
C ASN A 163 -2.35 8.98 7.96
N TYR A 164 -3.28 8.05 7.83
CA TYR A 164 -4.22 7.98 6.70
C TYR A 164 -5.34 9.02 6.74
N VAL A 165 -5.51 9.75 7.83
CA VAL A 165 -6.37 10.94 7.86
C VAL A 165 -5.88 11.98 6.84
N ASN A 166 -4.57 12.23 6.78
CA ASN A 166 -3.93 13.13 5.80
C ASN A 166 -4.18 12.66 4.36
N SER A 167 -3.98 11.37 4.07
CA SER A 167 -4.27 10.77 2.77
C SER A 167 -5.76 10.89 2.38
N SER A 168 -6.67 10.65 3.33
CA SER A 168 -8.12 10.75 3.09
C SER A 168 -8.55 12.17 2.75
N LEU A 169 -7.98 13.18 3.42
CA LEU A 169 -8.26 14.59 3.13
C LEU A 169 -7.84 14.94 1.70
N ALA A 170 -6.64 14.55 1.29
CA ALA A 170 -6.14 14.78 -0.06
C ALA A 170 -6.95 14.03 -1.13
N LYS A 171 -7.30 12.76 -0.88
CA LYS A 171 -8.13 11.95 -1.79
C LYS A 171 -9.50 12.58 -1.99
N VAL A 172 -10.18 12.97 -0.92
CA VAL A 172 -11.51 13.59 -1.01
C VAL A 172 -11.45 14.93 -1.72
N GLU A 173 -10.40 15.72 -1.53
CA GLU A 173 -10.18 16.97 -2.28
C GLU A 173 -10.08 16.69 -3.79
N ALA A 174 -9.25 15.72 -4.20
CA ALA A 174 -9.09 15.37 -5.60
C ALA A 174 -10.40 14.89 -6.23
N LEU A 175 -11.11 13.96 -5.57
CA LEU A 175 -12.40 13.44 -6.05
C LEU A 175 -13.46 14.55 -6.21
N LYS A 176 -13.56 15.48 -5.26
CA LYS A 176 -14.48 16.62 -5.34
C LYS A 176 -14.13 17.58 -6.47
N ALA A 177 -12.85 17.64 -6.86
CA ALA A 177 -12.37 18.44 -7.99
C ALA A 177 -12.45 17.70 -9.33
N GLY A 178 -12.96 16.45 -9.37
CA GLY A 178 -13.17 15.66 -10.59
C GLY A 178 -11.91 14.90 -11.06
N TYR A 179 -10.94 14.69 -10.19
CA TYR A 179 -9.76 13.85 -10.44
C TYR A 179 -9.92 12.48 -9.79
N ASP A 180 -9.07 11.52 -10.20
CA ASP A 180 -9.15 10.14 -9.72
C ASP A 180 -8.32 9.94 -8.45
N GLU A 181 -7.17 10.64 -8.32
CA GLU A 181 -6.23 10.49 -7.22
C GLU A 181 -5.45 11.80 -6.96
N ALA A 182 -4.77 11.88 -5.80
CA ALA A 182 -3.96 13.03 -5.43
C ALA A 182 -2.47 12.70 -5.27
N ILE A 183 -1.63 13.60 -5.79
CA ILE A 183 -0.19 13.66 -5.49
C ILE A 183 -0.01 14.61 -4.31
N MET A 184 0.78 14.22 -3.32
CA MET A 184 1.06 15.00 -2.13
C MET A 184 2.50 15.52 -2.15
N LEU A 185 2.66 16.80 -1.83
CA LEU A 185 3.99 17.42 -1.68
C LEU A 185 4.42 17.41 -0.22
N ALA A 186 5.70 17.22 0.01
CA ALA A 186 6.35 17.41 1.30
C ALA A 186 6.33 18.89 1.73
N PRO A 187 6.63 19.22 3.02
CA PRO A 187 6.66 20.61 3.50
C PRO A 187 7.61 21.52 2.72
N ASN A 188 8.65 20.97 2.12
CA ASN A 188 9.60 21.71 1.28
C ASN A 188 9.13 21.92 -0.18
N GLY A 189 7.92 21.46 -0.53
CA GLY A 189 7.32 21.60 -1.87
C GLY A 189 7.75 20.55 -2.89
N LEU A 190 8.56 19.58 -2.50
CA LEU A 190 8.94 18.45 -3.35
C LEU A 190 7.87 17.35 -3.31
N VAL A 191 7.82 16.54 -4.36
CA VAL A 191 6.90 15.40 -4.44
C VAL A 191 7.27 14.36 -3.40
N ALA A 192 6.30 13.95 -2.57
CA ALA A 192 6.47 12.87 -1.61
C ALA A 192 5.97 11.54 -2.19
N GLU A 193 4.68 11.38 -2.29
CA GLU A 193 3.98 10.22 -2.82
C GLU A 193 2.53 10.59 -3.16
N CYS A 194 1.68 9.63 -3.50
CA CYS A 194 0.23 9.84 -3.63
C CYS A 194 -0.49 9.55 -2.31
N THR A 195 -1.84 9.43 -2.33
CA THR A 195 -2.56 9.19 -1.07
C THR A 195 -2.35 7.80 -0.49
N GLY A 196 -2.06 6.81 -1.32
CA GLY A 196 -1.81 5.43 -0.92
C GLY A 196 -0.82 4.68 -1.83
N GLU A 197 -0.15 5.40 -2.76
CA GLU A 197 0.74 4.87 -3.77
C GLU A 197 2.06 5.63 -3.83
N ASN A 198 3.14 4.94 -4.24
CA ASN A 198 4.37 5.57 -4.68
C ASN A 198 4.24 6.01 -6.15
N ILE A 199 5.02 7.00 -6.56
CA ILE A 199 5.00 7.57 -7.90
C ILE A 199 6.34 7.38 -8.62
N PHE A 200 6.27 7.10 -9.90
CA PHE A 200 7.40 7.08 -10.83
C PHE A 200 7.15 8.03 -12.01
N VAL A 201 8.21 8.65 -12.48
CA VAL A 201 8.20 9.60 -13.58
C VAL A 201 9.33 9.27 -14.56
N ALA A 202 9.02 9.07 -15.84
CA ALA A 202 10.02 8.89 -16.86
C ALA A 202 10.45 10.25 -17.43
N ARG A 203 11.75 10.50 -17.45
CA ARG A 203 12.37 11.69 -18.02
C ARG A 203 13.77 11.38 -18.59
N GLN A 204 14.02 11.84 -19.81
CA GLN A 204 15.33 11.68 -20.48
C GLN A 204 15.79 10.22 -20.50
N GLY A 205 14.84 9.31 -20.74
CA GLY A 205 15.11 7.86 -20.80
C GLY A 205 15.39 7.20 -19.43
N LYS A 206 15.19 7.90 -18.31
CA LYS A 206 15.37 7.38 -16.95
C LYS A 206 14.02 7.33 -16.22
N LEU A 207 13.90 6.42 -15.29
CA LEU A 207 12.75 6.27 -14.40
C LEU A 207 13.09 6.84 -13.01
N LEU A 208 12.46 7.94 -12.64
CA LEU A 208 12.72 8.64 -11.39
C LEU A 208 11.62 8.37 -10.38
N THR A 209 11.97 8.24 -9.09
CA THR A 209 11.03 8.14 -7.98
C THR A 209 11.55 8.95 -6.78
N PRO A 210 10.67 9.60 -5.99
CA PRO A 210 11.08 10.35 -4.81
C PRO A 210 11.81 9.47 -3.78
N PRO A 211 12.80 10.01 -3.05
CA PRO A 211 13.40 9.32 -1.94
C PRO A 211 12.42 9.19 -0.77
N ILE A 212 12.58 8.17 0.06
CA ILE A 212 11.77 7.99 1.28
C ILE A 212 11.87 9.21 2.21
N SER A 213 13.03 9.87 2.23
CA SER A 213 13.24 11.11 2.97
C SER A 213 12.37 12.29 2.51
N ALA A 214 11.71 12.20 1.36
CA ALA A 214 10.69 13.16 0.93
C ALA A 214 9.33 12.95 1.60
N GLY A 215 9.17 11.97 2.47
CA GLY A 215 7.91 11.70 3.18
C GLY A 215 7.09 10.55 2.58
N ALA A 216 7.69 9.73 1.74
CA ALA A 216 7.07 8.53 1.19
C ALA A 216 7.16 7.34 2.16
N LEU A 217 6.19 6.42 2.06
CA LEU A 217 6.31 5.09 2.63
C LEU A 217 7.31 4.26 1.80
N GLU A 218 8.13 3.45 2.48
CA GLU A 218 8.96 2.43 1.81
C GLU A 218 8.07 1.33 1.20
N GLY A 219 7.70 1.52 -0.08
CA GLY A 219 6.73 0.69 -0.76
C GLY A 219 7.31 -0.67 -1.16
N ILE A 220 6.66 -1.78 -0.78
CA ILE A 220 7.06 -3.12 -1.22
C ILE A 220 6.80 -3.27 -2.72
N THR A 221 5.68 -2.75 -3.21
CA THR A 221 5.41 -2.69 -4.66
C THR A 221 6.41 -1.77 -5.37
N GLN A 222 6.78 -0.62 -4.78
CA GLN A 222 7.81 0.26 -5.33
C GLN A 222 9.16 -0.47 -5.47
N ASN A 223 9.56 -1.23 -4.47
CA ASN A 223 10.77 -2.05 -4.52
C ASN A 223 10.70 -3.12 -5.61
N SER A 224 9.56 -3.82 -5.73
CA SER A 224 9.33 -4.82 -6.79
C SER A 224 9.38 -4.19 -8.18
N VAL A 225 8.73 -3.05 -8.38
CA VAL A 225 8.72 -2.29 -9.63
C VAL A 225 10.12 -1.80 -9.99
N SER A 226 10.89 -1.29 -9.02
CA SER A 226 12.28 -0.86 -9.25
C SER A 226 13.19 -2.01 -9.66
N THR A 227 13.01 -3.20 -9.05
CA THR A 227 13.74 -4.42 -9.44
C THR A 227 13.37 -4.85 -10.86
N ILE A 228 12.09 -4.92 -11.18
CA ILE A 228 11.60 -5.27 -12.52
C ILE A 228 12.13 -4.28 -13.56
N ALA A 229 12.06 -2.97 -13.29
CA ALA A 229 12.53 -1.94 -14.19
C ALA A 229 14.03 -2.09 -14.49
N ALA A 230 14.85 -2.36 -13.47
CA ALA A 230 16.28 -2.61 -13.62
C ALA A 230 16.56 -3.88 -14.46
N ASP A 231 15.81 -4.97 -14.22
CA ASP A 231 15.94 -6.22 -14.98
C ASP A 231 15.50 -6.08 -16.45
N LEU A 232 14.61 -5.13 -16.73
CA LEU A 232 14.23 -4.72 -18.09
C LEU A 232 15.23 -3.76 -18.75
N GLY A 233 16.28 -3.35 -18.04
CA GLY A 233 17.33 -2.47 -18.53
C GLY A 233 17.02 -0.98 -18.41
N PHE A 234 15.99 -0.58 -17.67
CA PHE A 234 15.69 0.82 -17.39
C PHE A 234 16.55 1.32 -16.22
N GLU A 235 17.12 2.52 -16.37
CA GLU A 235 17.86 3.19 -15.28
C GLU A 235 16.85 3.76 -14.28
N VAL A 236 16.80 3.21 -13.07
CA VAL A 236 15.99 3.72 -11.96
C VAL A 236 16.82 4.65 -11.10
N VAL A 237 16.32 5.88 -10.92
CA VAL A 237 17.00 6.94 -10.15
C VAL A 237 16.09 7.38 -9.00
N VAL A 238 16.60 7.30 -7.79
CA VAL A 238 15.94 7.85 -6.60
C VAL A 238 16.44 9.29 -6.43
N ASP A 239 15.57 10.27 -6.72
CA ASP A 239 15.92 11.70 -6.66
C ASP A 239 14.69 12.54 -6.30
N ASN A 240 14.94 13.75 -5.86
CA ASN A 240 13.89 14.71 -5.57
C ASN A 240 13.18 15.14 -6.85
N LEU A 241 11.86 15.11 -6.82
CA LEU A 241 11.00 15.58 -7.90
C LEU A 241 10.29 16.87 -7.48
N ALA A 242 10.40 17.89 -8.32
CA ALA A 242 9.60 19.10 -8.17
C ALA A 242 8.24 18.93 -8.88
N ARG A 243 7.28 19.80 -8.56
CA ARG A 243 6.00 19.89 -9.27
C ARG A 243 6.16 20.00 -10.79
N SER A 244 7.16 20.77 -11.25
CA SER A 244 7.44 20.95 -12.68
C SER A 244 7.87 19.65 -13.38
N ASP A 245 8.50 18.73 -12.68
CA ASP A 245 8.93 17.44 -13.26
C ASP A 245 7.74 16.58 -13.64
N LEU A 246 6.66 16.67 -12.87
CA LEU A 246 5.39 16.00 -13.19
C LEU A 246 4.76 16.54 -14.47
N TYR A 247 4.85 17.86 -14.71
CA TYR A 247 4.20 18.51 -15.85
C TYR A 247 4.90 18.29 -17.19
N ILE A 248 6.16 17.89 -17.16
CA ILE A 248 6.99 17.64 -18.34
C ILE A 248 7.44 16.18 -18.42
N ALA A 249 6.75 15.29 -17.71
CA ALA A 249 7.01 13.86 -17.72
C ALA A 249 6.77 13.28 -19.13
N GLU A 250 7.66 12.39 -19.56
CA GLU A 250 7.50 11.60 -20.79
C GLU A 250 6.49 10.48 -20.57
N GLU A 251 6.49 9.89 -19.37
CA GLU A 251 5.53 8.94 -18.83
C GLU A 251 5.45 9.14 -17.31
N ALA A 252 4.34 8.74 -16.71
CA ALA A 252 4.25 8.64 -15.26
C ALA A 252 3.27 7.53 -14.87
N PHE A 253 3.53 6.92 -13.72
CA PHE A 253 2.63 5.91 -13.15
C PHE A 253 2.73 5.90 -11.63
N VAL A 254 1.70 5.36 -11.01
CA VAL A 254 1.69 5.07 -9.58
C VAL A 254 1.80 3.56 -9.36
N CYS A 255 2.32 3.17 -8.20
CA CYS A 255 2.34 1.78 -7.80
C CYS A 255 2.05 1.59 -6.31
N GLY A 256 1.37 0.49 -6.00
CA GLY A 256 1.01 0.12 -4.64
C GLY A 256 0.25 -1.21 -4.64
N THR A 257 0.09 -1.82 -3.49
CA THR A 257 -0.59 -3.12 -3.39
C THR A 257 -2.03 -3.07 -3.94
N ALA A 258 -2.76 -1.98 -3.67
CA ALA A 258 -4.14 -1.84 -4.14
C ALA A 258 -4.23 -1.37 -5.59
N ALA A 259 -3.34 -0.46 -6.01
CA ALA A 259 -3.32 0.14 -7.34
C ALA A 259 -2.52 -0.70 -8.36
N GLU A 260 -1.71 -1.66 -7.88
CA GLU A 260 -0.74 -2.42 -8.69
C GLU A 260 0.20 -1.45 -9.43
N VAL A 261 0.24 -1.47 -10.75
CA VAL A 261 0.88 -0.45 -11.59
C VAL A 261 -0.20 0.23 -12.39
N SER A 262 -0.39 1.53 -12.22
CA SER A 262 -1.43 2.30 -12.91
C SER A 262 -0.84 3.55 -13.54
N SER A 263 -1.06 3.71 -14.86
CA SER A 263 -0.55 4.86 -15.61
C SER A 263 -1.20 6.17 -15.16
N ILE A 264 -0.47 7.28 -15.29
CA ILE A 264 -1.00 8.64 -15.12
C ILE A 264 -1.16 9.27 -16.50
N ASN A 265 -2.36 9.75 -16.84
CA ASN A 265 -2.64 10.42 -18.11
C ASN A 265 -2.62 11.94 -18.01
N SER A 266 -2.75 12.50 -16.81
CA SER A 266 -2.65 13.95 -16.59
C SER A 266 -2.37 14.30 -15.13
N VAL A 267 -1.70 15.44 -14.93
CA VAL A 267 -1.50 16.07 -13.62
C VAL A 267 -1.94 17.53 -13.69
N ASP A 268 -2.87 17.96 -12.83
CA ASP A 268 -3.46 19.32 -12.84
C ASP A 268 -3.87 19.74 -14.26
N ASP A 269 -4.61 18.86 -14.98
CA ASP A 269 -5.08 19.01 -16.35
C ASP A 269 -3.99 19.15 -17.44
N ARG A 270 -2.72 18.84 -17.12
CA ARG A 270 -1.64 18.73 -18.11
C ARG A 270 -1.47 17.29 -18.51
N ASN A 271 -1.71 17.01 -19.80
CA ASN A 271 -1.65 15.65 -20.33
C ASN A 271 -0.23 15.08 -20.29
N ILE A 272 -0.14 13.81 -19.94
CA ILE A 272 1.06 12.99 -20.00
C ILE A 272 0.80 11.85 -20.99
N PRO A 273 1.75 11.50 -21.88
CA PRO A 273 1.59 10.32 -22.74
C PRO A 273 1.28 9.05 -21.94
N CYS A 274 0.22 8.33 -22.31
CA CYS A 274 -0.31 7.20 -21.54
C CYS A 274 -0.97 6.15 -22.45
N PRO A 275 -0.71 4.83 -22.27
CA PRO A 275 0.43 4.34 -21.52
C PRO A 275 1.73 4.58 -22.26
N GLY A 276 2.80 4.82 -21.52
CA GLY A 276 4.13 4.89 -22.12
C GLY A 276 4.80 3.51 -22.21
N PRO A 277 5.84 3.35 -23.06
CA PRO A 277 6.50 2.05 -23.28
C PRO A 277 7.16 1.47 -22.02
N MET A 278 7.79 2.29 -21.16
CA MET A 278 8.37 1.82 -19.90
C MET A 278 7.28 1.33 -18.94
N THR A 279 6.22 2.14 -18.77
CA THR A 279 5.08 1.80 -17.91
C THR A 279 4.42 0.50 -18.34
N SER A 280 4.18 0.31 -19.66
CA SER A 280 3.57 -0.89 -20.20
C SER A 280 4.42 -2.14 -19.97
N ALA A 281 5.73 -2.07 -20.22
CA ALA A 281 6.65 -3.18 -20.02
C ALA A 281 6.76 -3.59 -18.54
N ILE A 282 6.82 -2.60 -17.64
CA ILE A 282 6.86 -2.82 -16.19
C ILE A 282 5.54 -3.44 -15.70
N ALA A 283 4.39 -2.89 -16.11
CA ALA A 283 3.07 -3.37 -15.72
C ALA A 283 2.87 -4.83 -16.17
N GLU A 284 3.18 -5.16 -17.42
CA GLU A 284 3.08 -6.53 -17.93
C GLU A 284 3.95 -7.49 -17.15
N THR A 285 5.23 -7.15 -16.91
CA THR A 285 6.16 -7.99 -16.14
C THR A 285 5.69 -8.14 -14.69
N TYR A 286 5.21 -7.06 -14.07
CA TYR A 286 4.64 -7.11 -12.72
C TYR A 286 3.43 -8.05 -12.65
N HIS A 287 2.52 -7.98 -13.65
CA HIS A 287 1.37 -8.89 -13.74
C HIS A 287 1.75 -10.36 -13.88
N GLN A 288 2.83 -10.67 -14.58
CA GLN A 288 3.37 -12.05 -14.64
C GLN A 288 3.99 -12.46 -13.30
N ALA A 289 4.73 -11.54 -12.64
CA ALA A 289 5.38 -11.79 -11.36
C ALA A 289 4.39 -12.13 -10.24
N ILE A 290 3.32 -11.33 -10.07
CA ILE A 290 2.33 -11.53 -9.00
C ILE A 290 1.50 -12.82 -9.16
N ARG A 291 1.53 -13.45 -10.35
CA ARG A 291 0.84 -14.72 -10.65
C ARG A 291 1.79 -15.92 -10.74
N GLY A 292 3.06 -15.72 -10.33
CA GLY A 292 4.08 -16.78 -10.39
C GLY A 292 4.46 -17.25 -11.79
N LYS A 293 4.08 -16.49 -12.84
CA LYS A 293 4.33 -16.84 -14.24
C LYS A 293 5.73 -16.47 -14.73
N ASP A 294 6.42 -15.56 -14.03
CA ASP A 294 7.81 -15.23 -14.31
C ASP A 294 8.72 -15.88 -13.27
N PRO A 295 9.55 -16.87 -13.68
CA PRO A 295 10.38 -17.62 -12.74
C PRO A 295 11.43 -16.78 -12.01
N ARG A 296 11.81 -15.61 -12.54
CA ARG A 296 12.73 -14.67 -11.88
C ARG A 296 12.19 -14.20 -10.54
N TYR A 297 10.86 -14.07 -10.44
CA TYR A 297 10.16 -13.49 -9.29
C TYR A 297 9.28 -14.51 -8.55
N ALA A 298 9.40 -15.81 -8.86
CA ALA A 298 8.61 -16.86 -8.20
C ALA A 298 8.77 -16.86 -6.67
N HIS A 299 9.94 -16.47 -6.18
CA HIS A 299 10.21 -16.34 -4.74
C HIS A 299 9.42 -15.23 -4.03
N TRP A 300 8.75 -14.34 -4.78
CA TRP A 300 7.84 -13.33 -4.21
C TRP A 300 6.43 -13.88 -3.94
N CYS A 301 6.10 -15.04 -4.48
CA CYS A 301 4.80 -15.69 -4.33
C CYS A 301 4.88 -16.73 -3.20
N GLU A 302 4.24 -16.43 -2.07
CA GLU A 302 4.21 -17.31 -0.89
C GLU A 302 2.84 -18.01 -0.84
N HIS A 303 2.80 -19.32 -1.18
CA HIS A 303 1.55 -20.08 -1.22
C HIS A 303 0.87 -20.14 0.15
N ALA A 304 -0.46 -20.05 0.16
CA ALA A 304 -1.29 -20.10 1.36
C ALA A 304 -1.58 -21.53 1.83
N SER A 305 -1.33 -22.53 0.98
CA SER A 305 -1.51 -23.95 1.27
C SER A 305 -0.18 -24.70 1.20
#